data_c7bfc130644a965587791443d269a4d9
#
_entry.id   c7bfc130644a965587791443d269a4d9
#
_cell.length_a   1.000
_cell.length_b   1.000
_cell.length_c   1.000
_cell.angle_alpha   90.00
_cell.angle_beta   90.00
_cell.angle_gamma   90.00
#
_symmetry.space_group_name_H-M   'P 1'
#
loop_
_entity.id
_entity.type
_entity.pdbx_description
1 polymer ?
#
loop_
_entity_poly.entity_id
_entity_poly.type
_entity_poly.pdbx_seq_one_letter_code
_entity_poly.pdbx_strand_id
1 'polypeptide(L)'
;ILFWFYFPITSLLIFLIMTIAHFGLCDWSNFKITKYKYSISFTYGMTVIFGIIFFNEYESFKIFEYLTNNNIYVFQYYFFIPYSLTLIAIIYFLYLSIYEKKLRKGVVEIFFLLLIFYTFDPLLSFSIYFCFFHTFKHLNHLIKNVFLHLENKKFVIYSTLFFTIISW
;
A
#
# COMPACT_ATOMS: atom_id res chain seq x y z
N ILE A 1 0.85 -7.83 19.60
CA ILE A 1 -0.14 -8.92 19.86
C ILE A 1 -1.02 -8.57 21.05
N LEU A 2 -0.46 -8.29 22.25
CA LEU A 2 -1.25 -7.96 23.45
C LEU A 2 -2.19 -6.76 23.26
N PHE A 3 -1.71 -5.69 22.60
CA PHE A 3 -2.52 -4.50 22.35
C PHE A 3 -3.72 -4.82 21.43
N TRP A 4 -3.56 -5.71 20.45
CA TRP A 4 -4.65 -6.16 19.58
C TRP A 4 -5.74 -6.89 20.37
N PHE A 5 -5.35 -7.69 21.34
CA PHE A 5 -6.29 -8.45 22.15
C PHE A 5 -7.20 -7.55 23.03
N TYR A 6 -6.64 -6.48 23.60
CA TYR A 6 -7.40 -5.56 24.45
C TYR A 6 -8.12 -4.44 23.68
N PHE A 7 -7.56 -3.99 22.55
CA PHE A 7 -8.07 -2.85 21.78
C PHE A 7 -8.09 -3.17 20.28
N PRO A 8 -8.89 -4.15 19.83
CA PRO A 8 -8.80 -4.66 18.46
C PRO A 8 -9.14 -3.61 17.39
N ILE A 9 -10.18 -2.78 17.62
CA ILE A 9 -10.56 -1.72 16.66
C ILE A 9 -9.46 -0.66 16.55
N THR A 10 -8.93 -0.20 17.69
CA THR A 10 -7.84 0.79 17.70
C THR A 10 -6.58 0.22 17.03
N SER A 11 -6.28 -1.06 17.27
CA SER A 11 -5.16 -1.76 16.65
C SER A 11 -5.32 -1.84 15.14
N LEU A 12 -6.52 -2.14 14.64
CA LEU A 12 -6.83 -2.15 13.22
C LEU A 12 -6.63 -0.77 12.59
N LEU A 13 -7.12 0.28 13.23
CA LEU A 13 -6.93 1.66 12.72
C LEU A 13 -5.46 2.05 12.66
N ILE A 14 -4.69 1.77 13.73
CA ILE A 14 -3.24 2.02 13.74
C ILE A 14 -2.55 1.20 12.64
N PHE A 15 -2.93 -0.07 12.46
CA PHE A 15 -2.39 -0.92 11.40
C PHE A 15 -2.65 -0.32 10.02
N LEU A 16 -3.87 0.12 9.71
CA LEU A 16 -4.19 0.76 8.44
C LEU A 16 -3.37 2.03 8.20
N ILE A 17 -3.23 2.89 9.21
CA ILE A 17 -2.43 4.12 9.13
C ILE A 17 -0.94 3.79 8.87
N MET A 18 -0.38 2.83 9.61
CA MET A 18 1.00 2.40 9.41
C MET A 18 1.21 1.78 8.02
N THR A 19 0.25 1.02 7.53
CA THR A 19 0.30 0.39 6.21
C THR A 19 0.25 1.42 5.09
N ILE A 20 -0.59 2.46 5.22
CA ILE A 20 -0.63 3.59 4.29
C ILE A 20 0.72 4.30 4.23
N ALA A 21 1.30 4.61 5.39
CA ALA A 21 2.61 5.27 5.46
C ALA A 21 3.71 4.37 4.88
N HIS A 22 3.71 3.07 5.21
CA HIS A 22 4.69 2.11 4.74
C HIS A 22 4.68 1.97 3.22
N PHE A 23 3.54 1.64 2.63
CA PHE A 23 3.43 1.46 1.19
C PHE A 23 3.71 2.76 0.44
N GLY A 24 3.19 3.88 0.93
CA GLY A 24 3.45 5.17 0.33
C GLY A 24 4.94 5.51 0.30
N LEU A 25 5.62 5.43 1.42
CA LEU A 25 7.02 5.80 1.53
C LEU A 25 7.95 4.82 0.82
N CYS A 26 7.71 3.50 0.94
CA CYS A 26 8.56 2.50 0.30
C CYS A 26 8.43 2.50 -1.21
N ASP A 27 7.21 2.55 -1.73
CA ASP A 27 6.97 2.43 -3.17
C ASP A 27 7.38 3.68 -3.95
N TRP A 28 7.41 4.83 -3.28
CA TRP A 28 7.82 6.10 -3.90
C TRP A 28 9.23 6.57 -3.50
N SER A 29 9.96 5.80 -2.72
CA SER A 29 11.34 6.14 -2.30
C SER A 29 12.30 6.41 -3.46
N ASN A 30 12.09 5.75 -4.59
CA ASN A 30 12.93 5.86 -5.80
C ASN A 30 12.64 7.11 -6.66
N PHE A 31 11.55 7.82 -6.42
CA PHE A 31 11.25 9.04 -7.15
C PHE A 31 12.05 10.21 -6.56
N LYS A 32 12.98 10.73 -7.35
CA LYS A 32 13.82 11.90 -7.01
C LYS A 32 13.04 13.23 -7.02
N ILE A 33 11.75 13.19 -6.68
CA ILE A 33 10.92 14.39 -6.57
C ILE A 33 10.90 14.79 -5.09
N THR A 34 11.76 15.74 -4.74
CA THR A 34 11.94 16.17 -3.35
C THR A 34 10.77 17.03 -2.83
N LYS A 35 10.23 17.91 -3.68
CA LYS A 35 9.27 18.94 -3.25
C LYS A 35 7.91 18.39 -2.77
N TYR A 36 7.41 17.32 -3.38
CA TYR A 36 6.07 16.77 -3.07
C TYR A 36 6.12 15.33 -2.59
N LYS A 37 7.29 14.84 -2.17
CA LYS A 37 7.53 13.43 -1.84
C LYS A 37 6.50 12.87 -0.86
N TYR A 38 6.30 13.53 0.28
CA TYR A 38 5.41 13.03 1.32
C TYR A 38 3.94 13.05 0.91
N SER A 39 3.51 14.12 0.22
CA SER A 39 2.14 14.23 -0.29
C SER A 39 1.84 13.13 -1.31
N ILE A 40 2.75 12.88 -2.25
CA ILE A 40 2.62 11.83 -3.26
C ILE A 40 2.63 10.44 -2.62
N SER A 41 3.56 10.19 -1.69
CA SER A 41 3.62 8.93 -0.95
C SER A 41 2.33 8.66 -0.19
N PHE A 42 1.82 9.65 0.51
CA PHE A 42 0.57 9.55 1.25
C PHE A 42 -0.62 9.25 0.31
N THR A 43 -0.72 9.98 -0.80
CA THR A 43 -1.75 9.73 -1.83
C THR A 43 -1.71 8.28 -2.33
N TYR A 44 -0.51 7.78 -2.62
CA TYR A 44 -0.35 6.41 -3.12
C TYR A 44 -0.77 5.38 -2.06
N GLY A 45 -0.28 5.50 -0.83
CA GLY A 45 -0.66 4.60 0.26
C GLY A 45 -2.16 4.62 0.55
N MET A 46 -2.78 5.82 0.55
CA MET A 46 -4.24 5.98 0.67
C MET A 46 -4.97 5.27 -0.46
N THR A 47 -4.51 5.44 -1.70
CA THR A 47 -5.13 4.80 -2.88
C THR A 47 -5.06 3.27 -2.79
N VAL A 48 -3.95 2.71 -2.32
CA VAL A 48 -3.83 1.26 -2.16
C VAL A 48 -4.82 0.74 -1.12
N ILE A 49 -4.80 1.28 0.08
CA ILE A 49 -5.62 0.75 1.18
C ILE A 49 -7.10 1.07 0.98
N PHE A 50 -7.43 2.35 0.81
CA PHE A 50 -8.84 2.75 0.68
C PHE A 50 -9.43 2.45 -0.70
N GLY A 51 -8.60 2.29 -1.73
CA GLY A 51 -9.07 1.78 -3.02
C GLY A 51 -9.57 0.34 -2.93
N ILE A 52 -8.82 -0.55 -2.28
CA ILE A 52 -9.26 -1.94 -2.05
C ILE A 52 -10.55 -1.96 -1.24
N ILE A 53 -10.61 -1.21 -0.12
CA ILE A 53 -11.78 -1.18 0.77
C ILE A 53 -12.99 -0.60 0.03
N PHE A 54 -12.84 0.48 -0.73
CA PHE A 54 -13.92 1.16 -1.42
C PHE A 54 -14.60 0.29 -2.48
N PHE A 55 -13.83 -0.39 -3.31
CA PHE A 55 -14.39 -1.25 -4.36
C PHE A 55 -14.96 -2.56 -3.82
N ASN A 56 -14.53 -2.99 -2.64
CA ASN A 56 -14.92 -4.25 -2.00
C ASN A 56 -15.37 -4.02 -0.56
N GLU A 57 -16.22 -3.02 -0.34
CA GLU A 57 -16.56 -2.55 1.00
C GLU A 57 -17.13 -3.67 1.88
N TYR A 58 -18.12 -4.39 1.39
CA TYR A 58 -18.78 -5.45 2.14
C TYR A 58 -17.82 -6.57 2.59
N GLU A 59 -16.98 -7.07 1.67
CA GLU A 59 -16.01 -8.13 1.95
C GLU A 59 -14.91 -7.62 2.89
N SER A 60 -14.45 -6.38 2.69
CA SER A 60 -13.44 -5.75 3.55
C SER A 60 -13.95 -5.60 4.98
N PHE A 61 -15.19 -5.17 5.17
CA PHE A 61 -15.77 -5.05 6.50
C PHE A 61 -16.00 -6.40 7.18
N LYS A 62 -16.33 -7.46 6.44
CA LYS A 62 -16.34 -8.83 6.98
C LYS A 62 -14.98 -9.26 7.50
N ILE A 63 -13.92 -8.97 6.75
CA ILE A 63 -12.55 -9.28 7.20
C ILE A 63 -12.22 -8.50 8.48
N PHE A 64 -12.58 -7.21 8.54
CA PHE A 64 -12.35 -6.39 9.72
C PHE A 64 -13.15 -6.87 10.94
N GLU A 65 -14.40 -7.28 10.74
CA GLU A 65 -15.23 -7.88 11.79
C GLU A 65 -14.60 -9.16 12.33
N TYR A 66 -14.12 -10.03 11.46
CA TYR A 66 -13.43 -11.24 11.85
C TYR A 66 -12.14 -10.94 12.64
N LEU A 67 -11.32 -9.98 12.17
CA LEU A 67 -10.06 -9.61 12.80
C LEU A 67 -10.24 -8.93 14.17
N THR A 68 -11.33 -8.23 14.37
CA THR A 68 -11.56 -7.48 15.62
C THR A 68 -12.53 -8.17 16.56
N ASN A 69 -13.22 -9.21 16.09
CA ASN A 69 -14.32 -9.87 16.80
C ASN A 69 -15.40 -8.88 17.30
N ASN A 70 -15.62 -7.81 16.54
CA ASN A 70 -16.59 -6.75 16.87
C ASN A 70 -17.39 -6.39 15.62
N ASN A 71 -18.63 -5.92 15.85
CA ASN A 71 -19.44 -5.38 14.78
C ASN A 71 -18.90 -4.02 14.32
N ILE A 72 -18.11 -4.03 13.25
CA ILE A 72 -17.47 -2.84 12.69
C ILE A 72 -18.40 -2.08 11.74
N TYR A 73 -19.50 -2.64 11.28
CA TYR A 73 -20.43 -1.96 10.36
C TYR A 73 -20.95 -0.63 10.89
N VAL A 74 -20.98 -0.45 12.22
CA VAL A 74 -21.30 0.84 12.85
C VAL A 74 -20.31 1.95 12.43
N PHE A 75 -19.08 1.59 12.12
CA PHE A 75 -18.04 2.54 11.69
C PHE A 75 -18.01 2.78 10.18
N GLN A 76 -18.78 2.05 9.38
CA GLN A 76 -18.84 2.16 7.93
C GLN A 76 -19.09 3.62 7.48
N TYR A 77 -20.01 4.32 8.14
CA TYR A 77 -20.28 5.73 7.85
C TYR A 77 -19.05 6.64 7.96
N TYR A 78 -18.13 6.35 8.87
CA TYR A 78 -16.93 7.16 9.04
C TYR A 78 -15.91 6.94 7.93
N PHE A 79 -16.01 5.86 7.15
CA PHE A 79 -15.15 5.60 6.00
C PHE A 79 -15.40 6.56 4.82
N PHE A 80 -16.52 7.26 4.82
CA PHE A 80 -16.75 8.34 3.85
C PHE A 80 -15.65 9.41 3.90
N ILE A 81 -15.10 9.71 5.08
CA ILE A 81 -14.03 10.70 5.24
C ILE A 81 -12.74 10.26 4.53
N PRO A 82 -12.15 9.08 4.82
CA PRO A 82 -10.95 8.62 4.12
C PRO A 82 -11.17 8.39 2.62
N TYR A 83 -12.35 7.97 2.18
CA TYR A 83 -12.67 7.86 0.75
C TYR A 83 -12.63 9.21 0.05
N SER A 84 -13.27 10.23 0.65
CA SER A 84 -13.25 11.60 0.11
C SER A 84 -11.84 12.17 0.07
N LEU A 85 -11.06 11.97 1.14
CA LEU A 85 -9.65 12.39 1.19
C LEU A 85 -8.81 11.67 0.13
N THR A 86 -9.04 10.39 -0.10
CA THR A 86 -8.34 9.61 -1.13
C THR A 86 -8.67 10.14 -2.53
N LEU A 87 -9.94 10.43 -2.80
CA LEU A 87 -10.36 11.01 -4.08
C LEU A 87 -9.71 12.39 -4.31
N ILE A 88 -9.75 13.27 -3.31
CA ILE A 88 -9.09 14.59 -3.38
C ILE A 88 -7.59 14.42 -3.62
N ALA A 89 -6.95 13.50 -2.92
CA ALA A 89 -5.52 13.23 -3.07
C ALA A 89 -5.18 12.70 -4.47
N ILE A 90 -6.01 11.84 -5.07
CA ILE A 90 -5.85 11.36 -6.45
C ILE A 90 -6.00 12.53 -7.44
N ILE A 91 -7.01 13.37 -7.28
CA ILE A 91 -7.22 14.56 -8.13
C ILE A 91 -6.00 15.48 -8.04
N TYR A 92 -5.51 15.74 -6.84
CA TYR A 92 -4.30 16.53 -6.62
C TYR A 92 -3.07 15.92 -7.29
N PHE A 93 -2.91 14.60 -7.21
CA PHE A 93 -1.83 13.88 -7.86
C PHE A 93 -1.91 13.98 -9.40
N LEU A 94 -3.11 13.85 -9.97
CA LEU A 94 -3.35 14.04 -11.39
C LEU A 94 -2.99 15.47 -11.82
N TYR A 95 -3.40 16.47 -11.05
CA TYR A 95 -3.03 17.85 -11.30
C TYR A 95 -1.51 18.05 -11.31
N LEU A 96 -0.78 17.52 -10.32
CA LEU A 96 0.68 17.60 -10.28
C LEU A 96 1.34 16.90 -11.48
N SER A 97 0.75 15.82 -11.99
CA SER A 97 1.29 15.05 -13.11
C SER A 97 1.27 15.81 -14.45
N ILE A 98 0.45 16.85 -14.55
CA ILE A 98 0.43 17.76 -15.72
C ILE A 98 1.76 18.54 -15.78
N TYR A 99 2.22 19.02 -14.65
CA TYR A 99 3.44 19.84 -14.55
C TYR A 99 4.71 18.98 -14.44
N GLU A 100 4.64 17.87 -13.71
CA GLU A 100 5.78 16.98 -13.45
C GLU A 100 5.69 15.69 -14.28
N LYS A 101 6.34 15.67 -15.44
CA LYS A 101 6.31 14.51 -16.38
C LYS A 101 6.71 13.18 -15.71
N LYS A 102 7.55 13.23 -14.66
CA LYS A 102 7.98 12.03 -13.92
C LYS A 102 6.83 11.34 -13.19
N LEU A 103 5.77 12.07 -12.82
CA LEU A 103 4.59 11.52 -12.13
C LEU A 103 3.66 10.76 -13.06
N ARG A 104 3.75 10.94 -14.37
CA ARG A 104 2.86 10.26 -15.34
C ARG A 104 2.91 8.74 -15.25
N LYS A 105 4.08 8.18 -14.95
CA LYS A 105 4.20 6.73 -14.70
C LYS A 105 3.37 6.27 -13.50
N GLY A 106 3.34 7.08 -12.46
CA GLY A 106 2.52 6.80 -11.28
C GLY A 106 1.03 6.93 -11.53
N VAL A 107 0.61 7.86 -12.42
CA VAL A 107 -0.80 7.93 -12.85
C VAL A 107 -1.24 6.65 -13.52
N VAL A 108 -0.43 6.15 -14.46
CA VAL A 108 -0.70 4.87 -15.14
C VAL A 108 -0.78 3.73 -14.12
N GLU A 109 0.14 3.71 -13.16
CA GLU A 109 0.16 2.68 -12.11
C GLU A 109 -1.10 2.76 -11.22
N ILE A 110 -1.49 3.95 -10.75
CA ILE A 110 -2.72 4.14 -9.97
C ILE A 110 -3.93 3.66 -10.76
N PHE A 111 -4.01 3.98 -12.05
CA PHE A 111 -5.10 3.50 -12.90
C PHE A 111 -5.17 1.97 -12.96
N PHE A 112 -4.03 1.29 -13.16
CA PHE A 112 -3.99 -0.17 -13.15
C PHE A 112 -4.35 -0.76 -11.78
N LEU A 113 -3.91 -0.14 -10.69
CA LEU A 113 -4.27 -0.58 -9.35
C LEU A 113 -5.78 -0.46 -9.11
N LEU A 114 -6.40 0.66 -9.45
CA LEU A 114 -7.84 0.84 -9.31
C LEU A 114 -8.63 -0.17 -10.16
N LEU A 115 -8.15 -0.52 -11.35
CA LEU A 115 -8.74 -1.56 -12.19
C LEU A 115 -8.66 -2.94 -11.51
N ILE A 116 -7.52 -3.28 -10.91
CA ILE A 116 -7.34 -4.53 -10.15
C ILE A 116 -8.31 -4.56 -8.96
N PHE A 117 -8.39 -3.47 -8.19
CA PHE A 117 -9.24 -3.39 -7.01
C PHE A 117 -10.73 -3.45 -7.33
N TYR A 118 -11.11 -2.97 -8.52
CA TYR A 118 -12.49 -3.11 -9.02
C TYR A 118 -12.81 -4.54 -9.48
N THR A 119 -11.84 -5.27 -10.00
CA THR A 119 -12.06 -6.56 -10.67
C THR A 119 -11.98 -7.75 -9.72
N PHE A 120 -11.14 -7.66 -8.69
CA PHE A 120 -10.83 -8.76 -7.77
C PHE A 120 -11.28 -8.46 -6.35
N ASP A 121 -11.56 -9.54 -5.56
CA ASP A 121 -11.85 -9.44 -4.14
C ASP A 121 -10.69 -8.81 -3.35
N PRO A 122 -10.93 -8.36 -2.09
CA PRO A 122 -9.93 -7.58 -1.35
C PRO A 122 -8.65 -8.36 -1.05
N LEU A 123 -8.73 -9.66 -0.77
CA LEU A 123 -7.54 -10.47 -0.47
C LEU A 123 -6.67 -10.68 -1.71
N LEU A 124 -7.31 -10.98 -2.84
CA LEU A 124 -6.61 -11.16 -4.11
C LEU A 124 -6.05 -9.82 -4.63
N SER A 125 -6.81 -8.74 -4.53
CA SER A 125 -6.37 -7.37 -4.85
C SER A 125 -5.13 -6.98 -4.08
N PHE A 126 -5.15 -7.21 -2.76
CA PHE A 126 -4.01 -6.96 -1.90
C PHE A 126 -2.81 -7.85 -2.26
N SER A 127 -3.05 -9.13 -2.51
CA SER A 127 -2.00 -10.09 -2.89
C SER A 127 -1.32 -9.72 -4.21
N ILE A 128 -2.11 -9.34 -5.22
CA ILE A 128 -1.59 -8.88 -6.52
C ILE A 128 -0.75 -7.60 -6.32
N TYR A 129 -1.27 -6.61 -5.59
CA TYR A 129 -0.51 -5.41 -5.30
C TYR A 129 0.79 -5.73 -4.56
N PHE A 130 0.73 -6.51 -3.49
CA PHE A 130 1.88 -6.82 -2.67
C PHE A 130 2.95 -7.59 -3.45
N CYS A 131 2.58 -8.64 -4.17
CA CYS A 131 3.53 -9.48 -4.90
C CYS A 131 4.12 -8.79 -6.14
N PHE A 132 3.30 -8.11 -6.94
CA PHE A 132 3.73 -7.60 -8.25
C PHE A 132 4.14 -6.13 -8.23
N PHE A 133 3.59 -5.30 -7.37
CA PHE A 133 3.95 -3.88 -7.32
C PHE A 133 4.92 -3.58 -6.18
N HIS A 134 4.53 -3.87 -4.95
CA HIS A 134 5.32 -3.54 -3.77
C HIS A 134 6.64 -4.31 -3.72
N THR A 135 6.61 -5.63 -3.83
CA THR A 135 7.80 -6.49 -3.76
C THR A 135 8.81 -6.16 -4.86
N PHE A 136 8.35 -5.96 -6.12
CA PHE A 136 9.25 -5.58 -7.20
C PHE A 136 9.90 -4.21 -7.00
N LYS A 137 9.15 -3.22 -6.51
CA LYS A 137 9.72 -1.90 -6.19
C LYS A 137 10.73 -1.98 -5.07
N HIS A 138 10.39 -2.71 -4.01
CA HIS A 138 11.27 -2.91 -2.87
C HIS A 138 12.56 -3.65 -3.28
N LEU A 139 12.45 -4.72 -4.06
CA LEU A 139 13.59 -5.47 -4.58
C LEU A 139 14.49 -4.58 -5.46
N ASN A 140 13.92 -3.79 -6.37
CA ASN A 140 14.68 -2.84 -7.18
C ASN A 140 15.41 -1.79 -6.33
N HIS A 141 14.79 -1.33 -5.26
CA HIS A 141 15.44 -0.41 -4.32
C HIS A 141 16.61 -1.06 -3.58
N LEU A 142 16.44 -2.29 -3.10
CA LEU A 142 17.50 -3.07 -2.46
C LEU A 142 18.66 -3.33 -3.42
N ILE A 143 18.38 -3.77 -4.65
CA ILE A 143 19.40 -4.03 -5.67
C ILE A 143 20.22 -2.77 -5.92
N LYS A 144 19.59 -1.61 -6.07
CA LYS A 144 20.30 -0.36 -6.38
C LYS A 144 21.11 0.20 -5.22
N ASN A 145 20.62 0.11 -4.00
CA ASN A 145 21.18 0.81 -2.85
C ASN A 145 22.05 -0.09 -1.94
N VAL A 146 21.72 -1.37 -1.84
CA VAL A 146 22.40 -2.31 -0.95
C VAL A 146 23.35 -3.21 -1.73
N PHE A 147 22.90 -3.80 -2.83
CA PHE A 147 23.70 -4.77 -3.58
C PHE A 147 24.91 -4.16 -4.33
N LEU A 148 24.86 -2.87 -4.66
CA LEU A 148 26.01 -2.20 -5.29
C LEU A 148 27.21 -2.06 -4.35
N HIS A 149 26.98 -2.06 -3.04
CA HIS A 149 27.99 -1.90 -1.98
C HIS A 149 28.42 -3.21 -1.32
N LEU A 150 27.82 -4.36 -1.69
CA LEU A 150 28.17 -5.65 -1.12
C LEU A 150 29.15 -6.42 -2.01
N GLU A 151 30.29 -6.81 -1.44
CA GLU A 151 31.28 -7.64 -2.13
C GLU A 151 30.74 -9.03 -2.51
N ASN A 152 29.77 -9.56 -1.76
CA ASN A 152 29.17 -10.90 -1.96
C ASN A 152 27.67 -10.84 -2.36
N LYS A 153 27.38 -10.32 -3.55
CA LYS A 153 26.01 -10.26 -4.11
C LYS A 153 25.32 -11.65 -4.15
N LYS A 154 26.08 -12.70 -4.46
CA LYS A 154 25.55 -14.06 -4.53
C LYS A 154 25.04 -14.55 -3.17
N PHE A 155 25.76 -14.30 -2.09
CA PHE A 155 25.36 -14.71 -0.75
C PHE A 155 24.02 -14.11 -0.32
N VAL A 156 23.80 -12.82 -0.60
CA VAL A 156 22.55 -12.14 -0.23
C VAL A 156 21.37 -12.67 -1.06
N ILE A 157 21.57 -12.95 -2.36
CA ILE A 157 20.53 -13.54 -3.20
C ILE A 157 20.16 -14.93 -2.69
N TYR A 158 21.14 -15.77 -2.39
CA TYR A 158 20.89 -17.12 -1.89
C TYR A 158 20.24 -17.10 -0.50
N SER A 159 20.66 -16.24 0.41
CA SER A 159 20.03 -16.11 1.72
C SER A 159 18.58 -15.61 1.62
N THR A 160 18.30 -14.64 0.75
CA THR A 160 16.93 -14.16 0.52
C THR A 160 16.05 -15.26 -0.04
N LEU A 161 16.51 -16.00 -1.05
CA LEU A 161 15.79 -17.13 -1.62
C LEU A 161 15.56 -18.24 -0.58
N PHE A 162 16.58 -18.54 0.24
CA PHE A 162 16.48 -19.53 1.30
C PHE A 162 15.42 -19.16 2.34
N PHE A 163 15.42 -17.91 2.84
CA PHE A 163 14.40 -17.46 3.78
C PHE A 163 13.00 -17.39 3.15
N THR A 164 12.88 -17.04 1.87
CA THR A 164 11.59 -17.05 1.16
C THR A 164 11.03 -18.49 1.06
N ILE A 165 11.87 -19.47 0.76
CA ILE A 165 11.46 -20.89 0.67
C ILE A 165 11.03 -21.44 2.03
N ILE A 166 11.74 -21.08 3.11
CA ILE A 166 11.40 -21.54 4.48
C ILE A 166 10.13 -20.87 5.01
N SER A 167 9.81 -19.66 4.56
CA SER A 167 8.60 -18.93 5.00
C SER A 167 7.30 -19.42 4.32
N TRP A 168 7.42 -20.29 3.34
CA TRP A 168 6.31 -21.01 2.69
C TRP A 168 6.11 -22.39 3.33
#